data_f285ba597a69f8e6cee832343b8d3e87
#
_entry.id   f285ba597a69f8e6cee832343b8d3e87
#
_cell.length_a   1.000
_cell.length_b   1.000
_cell.length_c   1.000
_cell.angle_alpha   90.00
_cell.angle_beta   90.00
_cell.angle_gamma   90.00
#
_symmetry.space_group_name_H-M   'P 1'
#
loop_
_entity.id
_entity.type
_entity.pdbx_description
1 polymer ?
#
loop_
_entity_poly.entity_id
_entity_poly.type
_entity_poly.pdbx_seq_one_letter_code
_entity_poly.pdbx_strand_id
1 'polypeptide(L)'
;MQLGIVTLFPEMFAAVTDHGISGRAVRLGLMNLELFNPRDYTTDKHRTVDDKPFGGGPGMLMKTEPLIASITAAREAVSQKQTIGEKARVIYLSPQGQTLKQGSIIDLAKREG
;
A
#
# COMPACT_ATOMS: atom_id res chain seq x y z
N MET A 1 13.94 -0.75 5.45
CA MET A 1 12.63 -1.32 5.07
C MET A 1 12.04 -0.49 3.94
N GLN A 2 11.56 -1.13 2.88
CA GLN A 2 10.88 -0.49 1.76
C GLN A 2 9.38 -0.82 1.82
N LEU A 3 8.52 0.18 1.75
CA LEU A 3 7.07 0.02 1.84
C LEU A 3 6.40 0.68 0.62
N GLY A 4 5.63 -0.09 -0.13
CA GLY A 4 4.71 0.42 -1.14
C GLY A 4 3.29 0.43 -0.57
N ILE A 5 2.63 1.57 -0.57
CA ILE A 5 1.28 1.71 -0.04
C ILE A 5 0.33 2.08 -1.16
N VAL A 6 -0.65 1.22 -1.40
CA VAL A 6 -1.74 1.49 -2.35
C VAL A 6 -2.86 2.19 -1.60
N THR A 7 -3.16 3.43 -1.99
CA THR A 7 -4.15 4.28 -1.31
C THR A 7 -4.79 5.28 -2.26
N LEU A 8 -6.07 5.57 -2.05
CA LEU A 8 -6.79 6.65 -2.75
C LEU A 8 -6.48 8.04 -2.18
N PHE A 9 -5.84 8.11 -1.01
CA PHE A 9 -5.57 9.34 -0.26
C PHE A 9 -4.09 9.41 0.15
N PRO A 10 -3.16 9.55 -0.81
CA PRO A 10 -1.73 9.54 -0.53
C PRO A 10 -1.32 10.69 0.42
N GLU A 11 -1.98 11.82 0.37
CA GLU A 11 -1.70 12.99 1.23
C GLU A 11 -1.90 12.71 2.73
N MET A 12 -2.75 11.74 3.09
CA MET A 12 -2.96 11.36 4.49
C MET A 12 -1.71 10.74 5.14
N PHE A 13 -0.80 10.21 4.32
CA PHE A 13 0.42 9.57 4.83
C PHE A 13 1.49 10.54 5.31
N ALA A 14 1.34 11.85 5.05
CA ALA A 14 2.18 12.88 5.64
C ALA A 14 2.16 12.83 7.18
N ALA A 15 1.05 12.41 7.79
CA ALA A 15 0.97 12.20 9.23
C ALA A 15 1.93 11.09 9.73
N VAL A 16 2.27 10.13 8.89
CA VAL A 16 3.20 9.04 9.20
C VAL A 16 4.64 9.40 8.84
N THR A 17 4.85 10.05 7.70
CA THR A 17 6.18 10.30 7.13
C THR A 17 6.87 11.53 7.71
N ASP A 18 6.09 12.52 8.18
CA ASP A 18 6.64 13.83 8.53
C ASP A 18 6.75 14.04 10.05
N HIS A 19 6.05 13.24 10.83
CA HIS A 19 5.92 13.44 12.28
C HIS A 19 6.31 12.20 13.10
N GLY A 20 6.64 12.46 14.37
CA GLY A 20 6.86 11.43 15.37
C GLY A 20 8.04 10.50 15.09
N ILE A 21 7.95 9.28 15.65
CA ILE A 21 9.02 8.29 15.54
C ILE A 21 9.13 7.71 14.13
N SER A 22 8.00 7.55 13.44
CA SER A 22 7.96 7.08 12.05
C SER A 22 8.59 8.10 11.09
N GLY A 23 8.30 9.39 11.26
CA GLY A 23 8.96 10.46 10.49
C GLY A 23 10.46 10.51 10.75
N ARG A 24 10.90 10.23 11.98
CA ARG A 24 12.33 10.10 12.28
C ARG A 24 12.96 8.90 11.54
N ALA A 25 12.28 7.77 11.49
CA ALA A 25 12.75 6.59 10.75
C ALA A 25 12.90 6.86 9.24
N VAL A 26 11.98 7.61 8.67
CA VAL A 26 12.08 8.06 7.26
C VAL A 26 13.28 8.98 7.06
N ARG A 27 13.47 10.00 7.91
CA ARG A 27 14.62 10.93 7.81
C ARG A 27 15.97 10.24 7.98
N LEU A 28 16.03 9.19 8.78
CA LEU A 28 17.24 8.38 8.97
C LEU A 28 17.45 7.33 7.89
N GLY A 29 16.56 7.21 6.91
CA GLY A 29 16.65 6.21 5.85
C GLY A 29 16.37 4.77 6.30
N LEU A 30 15.87 4.57 7.53
CA LEU A 30 15.51 3.25 8.05
C LEU A 30 14.21 2.71 7.45
N MET A 31 13.33 3.62 7.02
CA MET A 31 12.06 3.33 6.38
C MET A 31 11.88 4.25 5.16
N ASN A 32 11.48 3.68 4.05
CA ASN A 32 11.09 4.43 2.85
C ASN A 32 9.67 4.03 2.45
N LEU A 33 8.79 5.03 2.31
CA LEU A 33 7.43 4.87 1.82
C LEU A 33 7.33 5.38 0.39
N GLU A 34 6.68 4.61 -0.44
CA GLU A 34 6.26 5.02 -1.79
C GLU A 34 4.76 4.81 -1.93
N LEU A 35 4.05 5.82 -2.41
CA LEU A 35 2.60 5.85 -2.43
C LEU A 35 2.08 5.64 -3.86
N PHE A 36 1.12 4.74 -4.02
CA PHE A 36 0.54 4.36 -5.30
C PHE A 36 -0.97 4.63 -5.24
N ASN A 37 -1.43 5.59 -6.04
CA ASN A 37 -2.85 5.92 -6.09
C ASN A 37 -3.50 5.15 -7.25
N PRO A 38 -4.49 4.28 -7.00
CA PRO A 38 -5.20 3.56 -8.07
C PRO A 38 -5.80 4.47 -9.16
N ARG A 39 -6.11 5.73 -8.85
CA ARG A 39 -6.60 6.70 -9.84
C ARG A 39 -5.58 6.99 -10.95
N ASP A 40 -4.30 6.84 -10.68
CA ASP A 40 -3.23 7.07 -11.67
C ASP A 40 -3.12 5.91 -12.67
N TYR A 41 -3.82 4.81 -12.42
CA TYR A 41 -3.87 3.60 -13.26
C TYR A 41 -5.21 3.42 -13.98
N THR A 42 -6.07 4.44 -13.98
CA THR A 42 -7.33 4.45 -14.71
C THR A 42 -7.14 4.92 -16.14
N THR A 43 -7.99 4.45 -17.05
CA THR A 43 -7.95 4.80 -18.48
C THR A 43 -9.09 5.72 -18.88
N ASP A 44 -10.11 5.87 -18.03
CA ASP A 44 -11.26 6.71 -18.30
C ASP A 44 -11.04 8.18 -17.93
N LYS A 45 -11.77 9.08 -18.57
CA LYS A 45 -11.69 10.54 -18.37
C LYS A 45 -11.93 10.96 -16.91
N HIS A 46 -12.81 10.25 -16.22
CA HIS A 46 -13.20 10.57 -14.84
C HIS A 46 -12.31 9.90 -13.79
N ARG A 47 -11.32 9.10 -14.22
CA ARG A 47 -10.40 8.38 -13.32
C ARG A 47 -11.15 7.57 -12.25
N THR A 48 -12.18 6.83 -12.69
CA THR A 48 -13.11 6.10 -11.83
C THR A 48 -12.43 4.85 -11.26
N VAL A 49 -12.41 4.72 -9.95
CA VAL A 49 -11.73 3.63 -9.22
C VAL A 49 -12.68 2.70 -8.47
N ASP A 50 -13.96 3.05 -8.42
CA ASP A 50 -15.00 2.31 -7.71
C ASP A 50 -16.29 2.20 -8.54
N ASP A 51 -17.14 1.26 -8.17
CA ASP A 51 -18.43 1.02 -8.81
C ASP A 51 -19.44 0.56 -7.77
N LYS A 52 -20.72 0.63 -8.14
CA LYS A 52 -21.80 0.14 -7.29
C LYS A 52 -21.72 -1.39 -7.16
N PRO A 53 -22.11 -1.95 -5.99
CA PRO A 53 -22.20 -3.40 -5.83
C PRO A 53 -23.15 -4.02 -6.86
N PHE A 54 -22.74 -5.16 -7.44
CA PHE A 54 -23.59 -5.92 -8.34
C PHE A 54 -24.88 -6.33 -7.61
N GLY A 55 -26.03 -6.11 -8.24
CA GLY A 55 -27.34 -6.36 -7.65
C GLY A 55 -27.83 -5.26 -6.69
N GLY A 56 -27.10 -4.16 -6.52
CA GLY A 56 -27.46 -3.04 -5.65
C GLY A 56 -27.00 -3.25 -4.20
N GLY A 57 -27.34 -2.31 -3.34
CA GLY A 57 -26.95 -2.31 -1.93
C GLY A 57 -26.13 -1.08 -1.56
N PRO A 58 -25.85 -0.87 -0.24
CA PRO A 58 -25.06 0.24 0.23
C PRO A 58 -23.56 0.03 -0.05
N GLY A 59 -22.83 1.15 -0.11
CA GLY A 59 -21.39 1.16 -0.30
C GLY A 59 -20.96 1.11 -1.77
N MET A 60 -19.64 1.06 -1.96
CA MET A 60 -18.97 1.00 -3.25
C MET A 60 -17.90 -0.08 -3.23
N LEU A 61 -17.63 -0.67 -4.39
CA LEU A 61 -16.56 -1.67 -4.58
C LEU A 61 -15.46 -1.07 -5.44
N MET A 62 -14.22 -1.31 -5.07
CA MET A 62 -13.08 -0.90 -5.89
C MET A 62 -13.06 -1.68 -7.20
N LYS A 63 -12.80 -0.97 -8.30
CA LYS A 63 -12.58 -1.60 -9.60
C LYS A 63 -11.30 -2.43 -9.60
N THR A 64 -11.38 -3.62 -10.13
CA THR A 64 -10.29 -4.59 -10.13
C THR A 64 -9.09 -4.12 -10.94
N GLU A 65 -9.31 -3.56 -12.13
CA GLU A 65 -8.25 -3.18 -13.06
C GLU A 65 -7.28 -2.14 -12.47
N PRO A 66 -7.72 -0.94 -12.03
CA PRO A 66 -6.81 0.04 -11.45
C PRO A 66 -6.19 -0.43 -10.13
N LEU A 67 -6.90 -1.25 -9.36
CA LEU A 67 -6.38 -1.82 -8.13
C LEU A 67 -5.24 -2.80 -8.40
N ILE A 68 -5.43 -3.76 -9.31
CA ILE A 68 -4.38 -4.73 -9.69
C ILE A 68 -3.17 -3.99 -10.28
N ALA A 69 -3.37 -3.02 -11.16
CA ALA A 69 -2.29 -2.27 -11.77
C ALA A 69 -1.45 -1.53 -10.72
N SER A 70 -2.11 -0.87 -9.76
CA SER A 70 -1.40 -0.15 -8.68
C SER A 70 -0.68 -1.09 -7.72
N ILE A 71 -1.25 -2.26 -7.37
CA ILE A 71 -0.59 -3.27 -6.55
C ILE A 71 0.63 -3.85 -7.27
N THR A 72 0.51 -4.12 -8.57
CA THR A 72 1.62 -4.64 -9.37
C THR A 72 2.76 -3.64 -9.43
N ALA A 73 2.48 -2.38 -9.72
CA ALA A 73 3.47 -1.32 -9.75
C ALA A 73 4.16 -1.13 -8.38
N ALA A 74 3.39 -1.12 -7.29
CA ALA A 74 3.92 -1.03 -5.93
C ALA A 74 4.86 -2.20 -5.61
N ARG A 75 4.44 -3.43 -5.93
CA ARG A 75 5.23 -4.63 -5.69
C ARG A 75 6.54 -4.64 -6.49
N GLU A 76 6.50 -4.22 -7.75
CA GLU A 76 7.68 -4.12 -8.60
C GLU A 76 8.65 -3.06 -8.07
N ALA A 77 8.17 -1.86 -7.75
CA ALA A 77 8.99 -0.77 -7.23
C ALA A 77 9.69 -1.14 -5.91
N VAL A 78 8.97 -1.79 -4.99
CA VAL A 78 9.55 -2.27 -3.72
C VAL A 78 10.56 -3.40 -3.98
N SER A 79 10.23 -4.36 -4.83
CA SER A 79 11.12 -5.50 -5.13
C SER A 79 12.43 -5.07 -5.79
N GLN A 80 12.41 -4.06 -6.64
CA GLN A 80 13.62 -3.52 -7.28
C GLN A 80 14.61 -2.85 -6.29
N LYS A 81 14.11 -2.41 -5.14
CA LYS A 81 14.92 -1.76 -4.10
C LYS A 81 15.46 -2.74 -3.06
N GLN A 82 15.13 -4.02 -3.18
CA GLN A 82 15.61 -5.07 -2.28
C GLN A 82 16.95 -5.62 -2.75
N THR A 83 17.86 -5.84 -1.81
CA THR A 83 19.18 -6.44 -2.07
C THR A 83 19.15 -7.96 -2.08
N ILE A 84 18.23 -8.55 -1.34
CA ILE A 84 18.02 -10.00 -1.28
C ILE A 84 16.85 -10.31 -2.20
N GLY A 85 17.05 -11.04 -3.28
CA GLY A 85 16.11 -11.30 -4.38
C GLY A 85 14.71 -11.87 -4.03
N GLU A 86 14.20 -11.56 -2.84
CA GLU A 86 12.83 -11.87 -2.43
C GLU A 86 11.85 -10.86 -3.05
N LYS A 87 10.73 -11.34 -3.52
CA LYS A 87 9.64 -10.46 -3.97
C LYS A 87 8.97 -9.80 -2.78
N ALA A 88 8.60 -8.53 -2.92
CA ALA A 88 7.82 -7.81 -1.92
C ALA A 88 6.53 -8.55 -1.57
N ARG A 89 6.24 -8.63 -0.28
CA ARG A 89 5.03 -9.26 0.24
C ARG A 89 3.86 -8.29 0.13
N VAL A 90 2.75 -8.74 -0.43
CA VAL A 90 1.49 -7.97 -0.45
C VAL A 90 0.71 -8.28 0.82
N ILE A 91 0.33 -7.23 1.56
CA ILE A 91 -0.48 -7.32 2.77
C ILE A 91 -1.78 -6.55 2.54
N TYR A 92 -2.90 -7.25 2.67
CA TYR A 92 -4.23 -6.65 2.63
C TYR A 92 -4.76 -6.47 4.04
N LEU A 93 -5.04 -5.24 4.42
CA LEU A 93 -5.62 -4.91 5.72
C LEU A 93 -7.14 -5.13 5.67
N SER A 94 -7.63 -6.13 6.39
CA SER A 94 -9.04 -6.55 6.37
C SER A 94 -9.50 -6.99 7.75
N PRO A 95 -10.77 -6.71 8.13
CA PRO A 95 -11.37 -7.25 9.35
C PRO A 95 -11.44 -8.79 9.39
N GLN A 96 -11.37 -9.44 8.23
CA GLN A 96 -11.33 -10.90 8.11
C GLN A 96 -9.93 -11.48 8.28
N GLY A 97 -8.90 -10.62 8.35
CA GLY A 97 -7.52 -11.02 8.56
C GLY A 97 -7.22 -11.44 10.00
N GLN A 98 -6.00 -11.91 10.20
CA GLN A 98 -5.50 -12.19 11.55
C GLN A 98 -5.17 -10.88 12.27
N THR A 99 -5.48 -10.82 13.57
CA THR A 99 -5.08 -9.68 14.40
C THR A 99 -3.56 -9.51 14.39
N LEU A 100 -3.09 -8.31 14.07
CA LEU A 100 -1.68 -7.99 14.10
C LEU A 100 -1.17 -7.95 15.54
N LYS A 101 -0.22 -8.82 15.87
CA LYS A 101 0.41 -8.91 17.19
C LYS A 101 1.88 -8.51 17.11
N GLN A 102 2.47 -8.17 18.24
CA GLN A 102 3.87 -7.73 18.34
C GLN A 102 4.86 -8.71 17.70
N GLY A 103 4.66 -10.02 17.86
CA GLY A 103 5.50 -11.03 17.20
C GLY A 103 5.48 -10.93 15.68
N SER A 104 4.30 -10.76 15.10
CA SER A 104 4.13 -10.58 13.64
C SER A 104 4.79 -9.27 13.15
N ILE A 105 4.73 -8.21 13.95
CA ILE A 105 5.39 -6.93 13.63
C ILE A 105 6.90 -7.09 13.62
N ILE A 106 7.47 -7.79 14.59
CA ILE A 106 8.92 -8.07 14.67
C ILE A 106 9.37 -8.86 13.43
N ASP A 107 8.59 -9.86 13.00
CA ASP A 107 8.92 -10.67 11.84
C ASP A 107 8.80 -9.87 10.52
N LEU A 108 7.81 -9.00 10.40
CA LEU A 108 7.71 -8.07 9.28
C LEU A 108 8.87 -7.07 9.25
N ALA A 109 9.29 -6.57 10.41
CA ALA A 109 10.39 -5.61 10.53
C ALA A 109 11.76 -6.18 10.09
N LYS A 110 11.92 -7.51 10.09
CA LYS A 110 13.14 -8.18 9.59
C LYS A 110 13.22 -8.24 8.07
N ARG A 111 12.11 -7.99 7.37
CA ARG A 111 12.06 -8.01 5.92
C ARG A 111 12.54 -6.68 5.34
N GLU A 112 13.08 -6.73 4.13
CA GLU A 112 13.45 -5.51 3.38
C GLU A 112 12.21 -4.83 2.75
N GLY A 113 11.17 -5.63 2.43
CA GLY A 113 9.92 -5.13 1.82
C GLY A 113 8.82 -6.19 1.74
#